data_dd93d0141e7e0940985b79b8e0d2d75b
#
_entry.id   dd93d0141e7e0940985b79b8e0d2d75b
#
_cell.length_a   1.000
_cell.length_b   1.000
_cell.length_c   1.000
_cell.angle_alpha   90.00
_cell.angle_beta   90.00
_cell.angle_gamma   90.00
#
_symmetry.space_group_name_H-M   'P 1'
#
loop_
_entity.id
_entity.type
_entity.pdbx_description
1 polymer ?
#
loop_
_entity_poly.entity_id
_entity_poly.type
_entity_poly.pdbx_seq_one_letter_code
_entity_poly.pdbx_strand_id
1 'polypeptide(L)'
;MKITRYIGYFSLILTLFIFSIFFVNLFEESEVNFPEKNLPSGEIKTFDGNLLDVSFLKKNEFSLLNVWATWCINCKLEHGFLMEKKTEGWNIVGLNYKDDLEKALKWLDQYGNPYSVNLYDQEGTYGFNLGVSGAPETYLLREDKFYKNILASCLKKYGTINLFP
;
A
#
# COMPACT_ATOMS: atom_id res chain seq x y z
N MET A 1 -40.80 -12.29 -44.48
CA MET A 1 -40.73 -13.03 -43.21
C MET A 1 -39.38 -13.70 -42.88
N LYS A 2 -38.55 -14.13 -43.84
CA LYS A 2 -37.22 -14.75 -43.57
C LYS A 2 -36.13 -13.70 -43.23
N ILE A 3 -36.09 -12.54 -43.88
CA ILE A 3 -35.07 -11.51 -43.71
C ILE A 3 -35.08 -10.89 -42.33
N THR A 4 -36.25 -10.61 -41.73
CA THR A 4 -36.38 -10.06 -40.37
C THR A 4 -35.83 -11.01 -39.30
N ARG A 5 -35.91 -12.29 -39.56
CA ARG A 5 -35.37 -13.34 -38.66
C ARG A 5 -33.84 -13.35 -38.65
N TYR A 6 -33.22 -13.16 -39.84
CA TYR A 6 -31.75 -13.08 -39.93
C TYR A 6 -31.21 -11.78 -39.36
N ILE A 7 -31.91 -10.66 -39.49
CA ILE A 7 -31.57 -9.38 -38.87
C ILE A 7 -31.56 -9.54 -37.32
N GLY A 8 -32.57 -10.24 -36.76
CA GLY A 8 -32.63 -10.50 -35.32
C GLY A 8 -31.45 -11.35 -34.80
N TYR A 9 -31.10 -12.42 -35.53
CA TYR A 9 -29.92 -13.23 -35.15
C TYR A 9 -28.62 -12.47 -35.27
N PHE A 10 -28.47 -11.66 -36.31
CA PHE A 10 -27.29 -10.82 -36.48
C PHE A 10 -27.14 -9.79 -35.35
N SER A 11 -28.22 -9.13 -34.97
CA SER A 11 -28.24 -8.18 -33.85
C SER A 11 -27.87 -8.87 -32.53
N LEU A 12 -28.39 -10.08 -32.28
CA LEU A 12 -28.07 -10.84 -31.06
C LEU A 12 -26.58 -11.23 -31.03
N ILE A 13 -26.04 -11.72 -32.13
CA ILE A 13 -24.61 -12.10 -32.21
C ILE A 13 -23.72 -10.87 -32.01
N LEU A 14 -24.08 -9.74 -32.62
CA LEU A 14 -23.33 -8.50 -32.47
C LEU A 14 -23.34 -7.99 -31.02
N THR A 15 -24.49 -8.04 -30.36
CA THR A 15 -24.57 -7.64 -28.93
C THR A 15 -23.77 -8.56 -28.04
N LEU A 16 -23.82 -9.89 -28.24
CA LEU A 16 -23.01 -10.84 -27.47
C LEU A 16 -21.50 -10.64 -27.73
N PHE A 17 -21.12 -10.32 -28.94
CA PHE A 17 -19.73 -10.01 -29.28
C PHE A 17 -19.21 -8.74 -28.59
N ILE A 18 -20.01 -7.66 -28.63
CA ILE A 18 -19.67 -6.40 -27.92
C ILE A 18 -19.59 -6.65 -26.41
N PHE A 19 -20.52 -7.43 -25.85
CA PHE A 19 -20.50 -7.76 -24.43
C PHE A 19 -19.29 -8.61 -24.06
N SER A 20 -18.91 -9.55 -24.92
CA SER A 20 -17.68 -10.36 -24.72
C SER A 20 -16.41 -9.49 -24.72
N ILE A 21 -16.28 -8.54 -25.65
CA ILE A 21 -15.14 -7.60 -25.68
C ILE A 21 -15.14 -6.75 -24.40
N PHE A 22 -16.30 -6.21 -24.02
CA PHE A 22 -16.42 -5.42 -22.79
C PHE A 22 -16.05 -6.25 -21.56
N PHE A 23 -16.51 -7.49 -21.50
CA PHE A 23 -16.20 -8.39 -20.37
C PHE A 23 -14.71 -8.75 -20.32
N VAL A 24 -14.07 -9.04 -21.45
CA VAL A 24 -12.62 -9.28 -21.51
C VAL A 24 -11.84 -8.05 -21.03
N ASN A 25 -12.19 -6.84 -21.49
CA ASN A 25 -11.54 -5.61 -21.05
C ASN A 25 -11.77 -5.29 -19.57
N LEU A 26 -12.90 -5.72 -18.97
CA LEU A 26 -13.13 -5.58 -17.53
C LEU A 26 -12.23 -6.47 -16.69
N PHE A 27 -11.82 -7.62 -17.22
CA PHE A 27 -10.94 -8.58 -16.55
C PHE A 27 -9.49 -8.51 -17.02
N GLU A 28 -9.18 -7.63 -18.00
CA GLU A 28 -7.81 -7.35 -18.36
C GLU A 28 -7.17 -6.63 -17.17
N GLU A 29 -6.40 -7.38 -16.37
CA GLU A 29 -5.62 -6.83 -15.27
C GLU A 29 -4.66 -5.81 -15.86
N SER A 30 -4.95 -4.52 -15.65
CA SER A 30 -3.97 -3.48 -15.92
C SER A 30 -2.71 -3.83 -15.13
N GLU A 31 -1.62 -4.08 -15.83
CA GLU A 31 -0.30 -4.19 -15.19
C GLU A 31 -0.11 -2.95 -14.33
N VAL A 32 -0.04 -3.14 -13.01
CA VAL A 32 0.11 -2.04 -12.08
C VAL A 32 1.55 -1.55 -12.22
N ASN A 33 1.73 -0.59 -13.13
CA ASN A 33 2.99 0.08 -13.29
C ASN A 33 3.17 1.02 -12.09
N PHE A 34 3.94 0.58 -11.12
CA PHE A 34 4.30 1.41 -9.97
C PHE A 34 5.39 2.39 -10.39
N PRO A 35 5.11 3.70 -10.44
CA PRO A 35 6.15 4.67 -10.76
C PRO A 35 7.24 4.58 -9.69
N GLU A 36 8.43 4.21 -10.12
CA GLU A 36 9.62 4.23 -9.28
C GLU A 36 9.91 5.67 -8.87
N LYS A 37 10.07 5.91 -7.57
CA LYS A 37 10.51 7.18 -7.03
C LYS A 37 11.72 6.98 -6.12
N ASN A 38 12.58 7.97 -6.07
CA ASN A 38 13.67 7.99 -5.10
C ASN A 38 13.13 8.36 -3.72
N LEU A 39 13.65 7.71 -2.69
CA LEU A 39 13.31 8.02 -1.31
C LEU A 39 13.75 9.45 -0.99
N PRO A 40 12.87 10.31 -0.45
CA PRO A 40 13.27 11.64 0.00
C PRO A 40 14.40 11.53 1.03
N SER A 41 15.40 12.38 0.92
CA SER A 41 16.46 12.51 1.92
C SER A 41 15.99 13.40 3.07
N GLY A 42 16.57 13.22 4.25
CA GLY A 42 16.32 14.07 5.41
C GLY A 42 16.38 13.30 6.72
N GLU A 43 16.12 14.02 7.79
CA GLU A 43 16.03 13.46 9.14
C GLU A 43 14.57 13.47 9.59
N ILE A 44 14.19 12.46 10.34
CA ILE A 44 12.86 12.33 10.93
C ILE A 44 12.99 11.90 12.39
N LYS A 45 12.08 12.37 13.23
CA LYS A 45 12.02 11.94 14.63
C LYS A 45 11.48 10.51 14.73
N THR A 46 12.02 9.79 15.69
CA THR A 46 11.46 8.51 16.15
C THR A 46 10.56 8.74 17.37
N PHE A 47 9.81 7.72 17.79
CA PHE A 47 8.92 7.81 18.95
C PHE A 47 9.66 8.05 20.27
N ASP A 48 10.92 7.68 20.36
CA ASP A 48 11.81 7.96 21.48
C ASP A 48 12.49 9.35 21.41
N GLY A 49 12.13 10.16 20.40
CA GLY A 49 12.58 11.53 20.24
C GLY A 49 13.91 11.70 19.53
N ASN A 50 14.58 10.63 19.15
CA ASN A 50 15.84 10.68 18.42
C ASN A 50 15.59 11.13 16.98
N LEU A 51 16.59 11.84 16.40
CA LEU A 51 16.60 12.11 14.96
C LEU A 51 17.30 10.96 14.22
N LEU A 52 16.65 10.46 13.19
CA LEU A 52 17.15 9.38 12.37
C LEU A 52 17.22 9.83 10.91
N ASP A 53 18.39 9.67 10.29
CA ASP A 53 18.54 9.90 8.86
C ASP A 53 17.81 8.77 8.10
N VAL A 54 16.89 9.15 7.22
CA VAL A 54 16.09 8.19 6.46
C VAL A 54 16.88 7.33 5.49
N SER A 55 18.16 7.61 5.28
CA SER A 55 19.06 6.75 4.49
C SER A 55 19.16 5.33 5.05
N PHE A 56 18.81 5.09 6.33
CA PHE A 56 18.75 3.74 6.88
C PHE A 56 17.74 2.84 6.15
N LEU A 57 16.69 3.42 5.58
CA LEU A 57 15.70 2.71 4.79
C LEU A 57 16.27 2.12 3.50
N LYS A 58 17.37 2.69 3.00
CA LYS A 58 18.06 2.24 1.77
C LYS A 58 18.97 1.03 2.00
N LYS A 59 19.29 0.71 3.25
CA LYS A 59 20.27 -0.34 3.59
C LYS A 59 19.69 -1.75 3.58
N ASN A 60 18.38 -1.89 3.57
CA ASN A 60 17.72 -3.19 3.61
C ASN A 60 17.36 -3.64 2.19
N GLU A 61 17.58 -4.91 1.88
CA GLU A 61 17.20 -5.48 0.57
C GLU A 61 15.71 -5.33 0.31
N PHE A 62 14.88 -5.56 1.33
CA PHE A 62 13.43 -5.35 1.29
C PHE A 62 12.90 -4.87 2.63
N SER A 63 12.11 -3.83 2.61
CA SER A 63 11.35 -3.39 3.77
C SER A 63 10.02 -2.76 3.36
N LEU A 64 9.06 -2.75 4.28
CA LEU A 64 7.81 -2.03 4.11
C LEU A 64 7.88 -0.73 4.89
N LEU A 65 7.45 0.38 4.29
CA LEU A 65 7.16 1.62 4.98
C LEU A 65 5.65 1.78 5.00
N ASN A 66 5.05 1.65 6.17
CA ASN A 66 3.62 1.81 6.35
C ASN A 66 3.30 3.18 6.97
N VAL A 67 2.52 3.97 6.27
CA VAL A 67 2.00 5.26 6.73
C VAL A 67 0.68 5.02 7.45
N TRP A 68 0.62 5.40 8.72
CA TRP A 68 -0.52 5.11 9.58
C TRP A 68 -0.82 6.24 10.57
N ALA A 69 -1.99 6.21 11.16
CA ALA A 69 -2.38 7.12 12.23
C ALA A 69 -3.50 6.54 13.09
N THR A 70 -3.64 7.03 14.32
CA THR A 70 -4.70 6.60 15.25
C THR A 70 -6.10 7.01 14.79
N TRP A 71 -6.23 8.11 14.05
CA TRP A 71 -7.48 8.60 13.48
C TRP A 71 -7.91 7.84 12.21
N CYS A 72 -7.06 6.95 11.68
CA CYS A 72 -7.27 6.22 10.44
C CYS A 72 -7.98 4.88 10.69
N ILE A 73 -9.26 4.78 10.36
CA ILE A 73 -10.03 3.55 10.58
C ILE A 73 -9.54 2.37 9.73
N ASN A 74 -9.09 2.63 8.50
CA ASN A 74 -8.57 1.60 7.61
C ASN A 74 -7.21 1.07 8.08
N CYS A 75 -6.41 1.91 8.76
CA CYS A 75 -5.16 1.47 9.39
C CYS A 75 -5.43 0.41 10.46
N LYS A 76 -6.54 0.54 11.20
CA LYS A 76 -6.96 -0.46 12.18
C LYS A 76 -7.37 -1.78 11.52
N LEU A 77 -8.01 -1.72 10.35
CA LEU A 77 -8.41 -2.93 9.62
C LEU A 77 -7.23 -3.70 9.05
N GLU A 78 -6.18 -3.01 8.57
CA GLU A 78 -4.99 -3.67 8.04
C GLU A 78 -3.96 -4.08 9.10
N HIS A 79 -4.11 -3.59 10.35
CA HIS A 79 -3.13 -3.80 11.39
C HIS A 79 -2.84 -5.27 11.68
N GLY A 80 -3.89 -6.10 11.72
CA GLY A 80 -3.76 -7.55 11.91
C GLY A 80 -2.87 -8.20 10.85
N PHE A 81 -2.97 -7.76 9.61
CA PHE A 81 -2.11 -8.22 8.53
C PHE A 81 -0.65 -7.79 8.72
N LEU A 82 -0.39 -6.54 9.16
CA LEU A 82 0.97 -6.10 9.45
C LEU A 82 1.58 -6.89 10.62
N MET A 83 0.79 -7.24 11.62
CA MET A 83 1.24 -8.11 12.72
C MET A 83 1.61 -9.51 12.23
N GLU A 84 0.82 -10.08 11.31
CA GLU A 84 1.14 -11.36 10.68
C GLU A 84 2.45 -11.27 9.89
N LYS A 85 2.63 -10.25 9.06
CA LYS A 85 3.87 -10.05 8.28
C LYS A 85 5.10 -9.86 9.16
N LYS A 86 4.96 -9.18 10.30
CA LYS A 86 6.03 -9.14 11.30
C LYS A 86 6.42 -10.54 11.79
N THR A 87 5.46 -11.42 12.06
CA THR A 87 5.76 -12.80 12.52
C THR A 87 6.41 -13.65 11.43
N GLU A 88 6.16 -13.32 10.16
CA GLU A 88 6.84 -13.92 9.00
C GLU A 88 8.28 -13.39 8.79
N GLY A 89 8.72 -12.43 9.60
CA GLY A 89 10.09 -11.87 9.55
C GLY A 89 10.24 -10.63 8.66
N TRP A 90 9.14 -10.03 8.21
CA TRP A 90 9.22 -8.81 7.42
C TRP A 90 9.72 -7.62 8.24
N ASN A 91 10.64 -6.85 7.64
CA ASN A 91 11.05 -5.57 8.21
C ASN A 91 10.02 -4.50 7.85
N ILE A 92 9.27 -4.03 8.85
CA ILE A 92 8.22 -3.03 8.66
C ILE A 92 8.59 -1.78 9.46
N VAL A 93 8.68 -0.65 8.78
CA VAL A 93 8.88 0.67 9.39
C VAL A 93 7.55 1.41 9.40
N GLY A 94 7.15 1.92 10.56
CA GLY A 94 5.94 2.72 10.71
C GLY A 94 6.24 4.21 10.57
N LEU A 95 5.52 4.92 9.71
CA LEU A 95 5.47 6.38 9.64
C LEU A 95 4.15 6.85 10.23
N ASN A 96 4.17 7.28 11.48
CA ASN A 96 2.99 7.86 12.13
C ASN A 96 2.80 9.29 11.61
N TYR A 97 1.70 9.51 10.87
CA TYR A 97 1.47 10.67 10.03
C TYR A 97 0.40 11.59 10.61
N LYS A 98 0.76 12.83 10.91
CA LYS A 98 -0.15 13.88 11.41
C LYS A 98 -1.00 13.40 12.59
N ASP A 99 -0.34 12.84 13.58
CA ASP A 99 -0.99 12.19 14.72
C ASP A 99 -0.42 12.70 16.05
N ASP A 100 -1.08 12.32 17.13
CA ASP A 100 -0.66 12.59 18.50
C ASP A 100 0.18 11.44 19.03
N LEU A 101 1.39 11.76 19.54
CA LEU A 101 2.34 10.74 19.98
C LEU A 101 1.80 9.87 21.13
N GLU A 102 1.11 10.49 22.10
CA GLU A 102 0.56 9.72 23.22
C GLU A 102 -0.52 8.75 22.79
N LYS A 103 -1.38 9.19 21.85
CA LYS A 103 -2.41 8.32 21.28
C LYS A 103 -1.78 7.20 20.48
N ALA A 104 -0.74 7.50 19.69
CA ALA A 104 -0.03 6.51 18.90
C ALA A 104 0.64 5.45 19.79
N LEU A 105 1.29 5.85 20.88
CA LEU A 105 1.89 4.93 21.85
C LEU A 105 0.84 4.03 22.53
N LYS A 106 -0.28 4.61 23.01
CA LYS A 106 -1.39 3.85 23.60
C LYS A 106 -2.01 2.87 22.61
N TRP A 107 -2.10 3.29 21.35
CA TRP A 107 -2.66 2.45 20.30
C TRP A 107 -1.77 1.24 20.02
N LEU A 108 -0.45 1.43 19.91
CA LEU A 108 0.50 0.33 19.73
C LEU A 108 0.59 -0.60 20.95
N ASP A 109 0.45 -0.04 22.15
CA ASP A 109 0.37 -0.84 23.39
C ASP A 109 -0.88 -1.75 23.40
N GLN A 110 -2.01 -1.20 22.97
CA GLN A 110 -3.29 -1.91 22.96
C GLN A 110 -3.39 -2.99 21.87
N TYR A 111 -2.90 -2.71 20.65
CA TYR A 111 -3.09 -3.57 19.47
C TYR A 111 -1.84 -4.33 19.05
N GLY A 112 -0.71 -4.09 19.73
CA GLY A 112 0.61 -4.59 19.36
C GLY A 112 1.35 -3.66 18.40
N ASN A 113 2.68 -3.80 18.32
CA ASN A 113 3.52 -2.98 17.47
C ASN A 113 4.14 -3.85 16.37
N PRO A 114 3.71 -3.71 15.09
CA PRO A 114 4.28 -4.45 13.98
C PRO A 114 5.63 -3.90 13.50
N TYR A 115 5.98 -2.67 13.90
CA TYR A 115 7.08 -1.91 13.36
C TYR A 115 8.40 -2.21 14.06
N SER A 116 9.48 -2.33 13.27
CA SER A 116 10.86 -2.39 13.77
C SER A 116 11.36 -1.01 14.20
N VAL A 117 10.89 0.03 13.52
CA VAL A 117 11.16 1.43 13.83
C VAL A 117 9.86 2.22 13.69
N ASN A 118 9.57 3.07 14.68
CA ASN A 118 8.44 3.99 14.65
C ASN A 118 8.94 5.41 14.37
N LEU A 119 8.66 5.92 13.19
CA LEU A 119 8.94 7.30 12.77
C LEU A 119 7.75 8.19 13.11
N TYR A 120 8.01 9.42 13.53
CA TYR A 120 7.01 10.39 13.95
C TYR A 120 7.01 11.63 13.07
N ASP A 121 6.00 11.77 12.24
CA ASP A 121 5.81 12.89 11.29
C ASP A 121 4.57 13.70 11.68
N GLN A 122 4.67 14.40 12.83
CA GLN A 122 3.58 15.17 13.39
C GLN A 122 3.02 16.22 12.42
N GLU A 123 3.92 16.94 11.74
CA GLU A 123 3.54 17.99 10.79
C GLU A 123 3.22 17.44 9.40
N GLY A 124 3.56 16.18 9.13
CA GLY A 124 3.36 15.54 7.83
C GLY A 124 4.35 16.00 6.75
N THR A 125 5.46 16.60 7.16
CA THR A 125 6.47 17.13 6.23
C THR A 125 7.17 16.03 5.45
N TYR A 126 7.56 14.95 6.13
CA TYR A 126 8.20 13.83 5.47
C TYR A 126 7.21 13.09 4.55
N GLY A 127 6.00 12.84 5.04
CA GLY A 127 4.92 12.27 4.24
C GLY A 127 4.60 13.09 3.00
N PHE A 128 4.58 14.41 3.11
CA PHE A 128 4.40 15.30 1.95
C PHE A 128 5.51 15.12 0.90
N ASN A 129 6.78 15.09 1.32
CA ASN A 129 7.92 14.89 0.42
C ASN A 129 7.89 13.48 -0.21
N LEU A 130 7.42 12.47 0.51
CA LEU A 130 7.21 11.12 0.02
C LEU A 130 6.05 11.03 -0.99
N GLY A 131 5.15 12.02 -0.99
CA GLY A 131 3.96 12.04 -1.83
C GLY A 131 2.80 11.25 -1.24
N VAL A 132 2.72 11.19 0.11
CA VAL A 132 1.59 10.62 0.85
C VAL A 132 0.34 11.44 0.58
N SER A 133 -0.72 10.78 0.15
CA SER A 133 -2.04 11.38 -0.06
C SER A 133 -2.96 11.21 1.16
N GLY A 134 -2.68 10.24 2.01
CA GLY A 134 -3.43 9.93 3.22
C GLY A 134 -2.94 8.65 3.88
N ALA A 135 -3.62 8.22 4.95
CA ALA A 135 -3.37 6.94 5.61
C ALA A 135 -4.60 6.02 5.41
N PRO A 136 -4.40 4.69 5.25
CA PRO A 136 -3.12 4.01 5.17
C PRO A 136 -2.49 4.05 3.78
N GLU A 137 -1.18 4.12 3.72
CA GLU A 137 -0.40 3.87 2.52
C GLU A 137 0.79 2.98 2.86
N THR A 138 1.08 1.98 2.04
CA THR A 138 2.23 1.10 2.24
C THR A 138 3.11 1.11 1.01
N TYR A 139 4.39 1.31 1.25
CA TYR A 139 5.44 1.36 0.24
C TYR A 139 6.36 0.17 0.42
N LEU A 140 6.67 -0.53 -0.66
CA LEU A 140 7.77 -1.47 -0.69
C LEU A 140 9.06 -0.69 -0.97
N LEU A 141 10.03 -0.86 -0.12
CA LEU A 141 11.36 -0.30 -0.27
C LEU A 141 12.30 -1.38 -0.77
N ARG A 142 13.01 -1.08 -1.83
CA ARG A 142 14.07 -1.94 -2.37
C ARG A 142 15.21 -1.06 -2.84
N GLU A 143 16.39 -1.26 -2.23
CA GLU A 143 17.56 -0.44 -2.48
C GLU A 143 17.28 1.05 -2.15
N ASP A 144 17.29 1.95 -3.13
CA ASP A 144 16.98 3.39 -2.97
C ASP A 144 15.63 3.79 -3.55
N LYS A 145 14.86 2.81 -4.03
CA LYS A 145 13.56 3.02 -4.68
C LYS A 145 12.41 2.62 -3.79
N PHE A 146 11.29 3.29 -3.95
CA PHE A 146 10.06 2.91 -3.31
C PHE A 146 8.90 2.76 -4.32
N TYR A 147 8.03 1.80 -4.02
CA TYR A 147 6.88 1.45 -4.84
C TYR A 147 5.62 1.63 -4.00
N LYS A 148 4.75 2.55 -4.44
CA LYS A 148 3.55 2.95 -3.68
C LYS A 148 2.43 1.90 -3.81
N ASN A 149 1.67 1.72 -2.71
CA ASN A 149 0.42 0.95 -2.65
C ASN A 149 0.51 -0.54 -3.00
N ILE A 150 1.66 -1.15 -2.78
CA ILE A 150 1.82 -2.58 -3.01
C ILE A 150 0.86 -3.40 -2.15
N LEU A 151 0.65 -3.02 -0.89
CA LEU A 151 -0.15 -3.81 0.04
C LEU A 151 -1.61 -3.94 -0.42
N ALA A 152 -2.25 -2.85 -0.80
CA ALA A 152 -3.65 -2.87 -1.23
C ALA A 152 -3.85 -3.67 -2.53
N SER A 153 -2.94 -3.53 -3.50
CA SER A 153 -3.00 -4.27 -4.77
C SER A 153 -2.61 -5.72 -4.61
N CYS A 154 -1.64 -6.00 -3.75
CA CYS A 154 -1.19 -7.36 -3.46
C CYS A 154 -2.20 -8.16 -2.64
N LEU A 155 -2.83 -7.56 -1.65
CA LEU A 155 -3.95 -8.17 -0.91
C LEU A 155 -5.14 -8.45 -1.81
N LYS A 156 -5.42 -7.56 -2.78
CA LYS A 156 -6.51 -7.73 -3.72
C LYS A 156 -6.24 -8.83 -4.75
N LYS A 157 -4.98 -9.02 -5.17
CA LYS A 157 -4.61 -9.93 -6.26
C LYS A 157 -4.26 -11.35 -5.80
N TYR A 158 -3.64 -11.53 -4.63
CA TYR A 158 -3.00 -12.81 -4.28
C TYR A 158 -3.40 -13.38 -2.92
N GLY A 159 -4.21 -12.69 -2.11
CA GLY A 159 -4.64 -13.16 -0.78
C GLY A 159 -3.51 -13.53 0.19
N THR A 160 -2.39 -13.95 -0.32
CA THR A 160 -1.10 -14.21 0.35
C THR A 160 -0.01 -14.19 -0.72
N ILE A 161 0.99 -13.33 -0.59
CA ILE A 161 2.06 -13.24 -1.57
C ILE A 161 3.31 -13.90 -1.00
N ASN A 162 3.79 -14.93 -1.70
CA ASN A 162 5.19 -15.30 -1.67
C ASN A 162 5.97 -14.28 -2.51
N LEU A 163 6.41 -13.18 -1.90
CA LEU A 163 7.23 -12.13 -2.54
C LEU A 163 8.72 -12.45 -2.55
N PHE A 164 9.10 -13.64 -2.10
CA PHE A 164 10.50 -14.08 -2.09
C PHE A 164 10.67 -15.37 -2.90
N PRO A 165 11.76 -15.44 -3.71
CA PRO A 165 12.19 -16.69 -4.30
C PRO A 165 12.68 -17.68 -3.25
#